data_7d395a6f934f42098078316fe854d052
#
_entry.id   7d395a6f934f42098078316fe854d052
#
_cell.length_a   1.000
_cell.length_b   1.000
_cell.length_c   1.000
_cell.angle_alpha   90.00
_cell.angle_beta   90.00
_cell.angle_gamma   90.00
#
_symmetry.space_group_name_H-M   'P 1'
#
loop_
_entity.id
_entity.type
_entity.pdbx_description
1 polymer ?
#
loop_
_entity_poly.entity_id
_entity_poly.type
_entity_poly.pdbx_seq_one_letter_code
_entity_poly.pdbx_strand_id
1 'polypeptide(L)'
;MKIISYNIHTGTDKDKNRTLRQMAKYLKIQNCDIICLQEVLYSQYRMLKFYLQMDGSFAENVSDKQYGICIFSKYKILVRNHVFLTSKKEQRGFAHIKVKIEGDRYLNVINTHLGLDKDERVKQINEILDFISINLEGNIEDLAVNIVCGDFNEKNIYMNNFNDVAVDLNKDNLPTFTKNRIDYCFISENLTAKSYTVDEVYMSDHFPVIVEFSD
;
A
#
# COMPACT_ATOMS: atom_id res chain seq x y z
N MET A 1 -9.00 -1.02 13.46
CA MET A 1 -7.72 -1.22 12.73
C MET A 1 -7.38 0.02 11.91
N LYS A 2 -6.08 0.39 11.79
CA LYS A 2 -5.61 1.59 11.05
C LYS A 2 -4.50 1.21 10.05
N ILE A 3 -4.63 1.65 8.79
CA ILE A 3 -3.63 1.42 7.74
C ILE A 3 -3.16 2.76 7.15
N ILE A 4 -1.90 2.82 6.72
CA ILE A 4 -1.34 3.94 5.97
C ILE A 4 -0.69 3.44 4.68
N SER A 5 -0.94 4.12 3.56
CA SER A 5 -0.21 3.97 2.30
C SER A 5 0.54 5.25 1.99
N TYR A 6 1.84 5.16 1.69
CA TYR A 6 2.68 6.32 1.47
C TYR A 6 3.84 6.05 0.51
N ASN A 7 3.85 6.72 -0.63
CA ASN A 7 5.03 6.79 -1.48
C ASN A 7 6.05 7.73 -0.84
N ILE A 8 7.22 7.20 -0.42
CA ILE A 8 8.22 7.96 0.34
C ILE A 8 9.31 8.60 -0.53
N HIS A 9 9.20 8.50 -1.87
CA HIS A 9 10.15 9.11 -2.80
C HIS A 9 11.62 8.87 -2.39
N THR A 10 11.98 7.62 -2.13
CA THR A 10 13.29 7.21 -1.60
C THR A 10 13.76 8.00 -0.35
N GLY A 11 12.82 8.43 0.49
CA GLY A 11 13.09 9.17 1.73
C GLY A 11 13.53 10.61 1.50
N THR A 12 13.02 11.26 0.44
CA THR A 12 13.28 12.66 0.12
C THR A 12 12.00 13.44 -0.13
N ASP A 13 12.01 14.74 0.15
CA ASP A 13 10.94 15.65 -0.25
C ASP A 13 11.01 15.99 -1.76
N LYS A 14 10.07 16.82 -2.23
CA LYS A 14 10.02 17.30 -3.62
C LYS A 14 11.29 18.05 -4.06
N ASP A 15 12.02 18.66 -3.13
CA ASP A 15 13.24 19.43 -3.37
C ASP A 15 14.50 18.57 -3.17
N LYS A 16 14.35 17.24 -3.04
CA LYS A 16 15.42 16.24 -2.83
C LYS A 16 16.16 16.36 -1.49
N ASN A 17 15.58 17.04 -0.51
CA ASN A 17 16.13 17.02 0.85
C ASN A 17 15.81 15.68 1.54
N ARG A 18 16.75 15.16 2.31
CA ARG A 18 16.59 13.89 3.02
C ARG A 18 15.61 14.04 4.19
N THR A 19 14.50 13.31 4.16
CA THR A 19 13.40 13.38 5.13
C THR A 19 13.10 12.05 5.81
N LEU A 20 13.81 10.97 5.49
CA LEU A 20 13.52 9.62 5.99
C LEU A 20 13.41 9.54 7.52
N ARG A 21 14.23 10.30 8.27
CA ARG A 21 14.14 10.31 9.74
C ARG A 21 12.88 10.98 10.26
N GLN A 22 12.42 12.04 9.58
CA GLN A 22 11.14 12.71 9.91
C GLN A 22 9.97 11.78 9.57
N MET A 23 10.01 11.11 8.40
CA MET A 23 9.04 10.10 8.01
C MET A 23 8.95 8.97 9.04
N ALA A 24 10.08 8.45 9.50
CA ALA A 24 10.11 7.39 10.52
C ALA A 24 9.41 7.83 11.83
N LYS A 25 9.68 9.06 12.31
CA LYS A 25 9.01 9.63 13.48
C LYS A 25 7.51 9.80 13.24
N TYR A 26 7.15 10.34 12.09
CA TYR A 26 5.75 10.51 11.69
C TYR A 26 5.00 9.18 11.68
N LEU A 27 5.54 8.16 10.98
CA LEU A 27 4.92 6.82 10.93
C LEU A 27 4.75 6.21 12.32
N LYS A 28 5.73 6.41 13.21
CA LYS A 28 5.63 5.93 14.61
C LYS A 28 4.54 6.66 15.40
N ILE A 29 4.37 7.98 15.20
CA ILE A 29 3.32 8.78 15.85
C ILE A 29 1.93 8.38 15.31
N GLN A 30 1.81 8.11 14.01
CA GLN A 30 0.55 7.66 13.42
C GLN A 30 0.05 6.34 14.01
N ASN A 31 0.95 5.53 14.55
CA ASN A 31 0.64 4.29 15.27
C ASN A 31 -0.26 3.32 14.49
N CYS A 32 -0.11 3.28 13.15
CA CYS A 32 -0.87 2.41 12.28
C CYS A 32 -0.59 0.94 12.57
N ASP A 33 -1.57 0.07 12.32
CA ASP A 33 -1.43 -1.37 12.48
C ASP A 33 -0.74 -1.98 11.27
N ILE A 34 -0.98 -1.40 10.08
CA ILE A 34 -0.33 -1.75 8.81
C ILE A 34 0.24 -0.49 8.16
N ILE A 35 1.45 -0.59 7.61
CA ILE A 35 2.14 0.50 6.91
C ILE A 35 2.59 -0.04 5.56
N CYS A 36 2.08 0.53 4.46
CA CYS A 36 2.41 0.22 3.09
C CYS A 36 3.23 1.36 2.49
N LEU A 37 4.47 1.10 2.09
CA LEU A 37 5.34 2.13 1.53
C LEU A 37 5.75 1.76 0.10
N GLN A 38 5.85 2.79 -0.76
CA GLN A 38 6.34 2.70 -2.12
C GLN A 38 7.63 3.52 -2.24
N GLU A 39 8.42 3.23 -3.26
CA GLU A 39 9.74 3.85 -3.52
C GLU A 39 10.73 3.70 -2.36
N VAL A 40 10.91 2.49 -1.91
CA VAL A 40 11.74 2.16 -0.74
C VAL A 40 13.04 1.49 -1.17
N LEU A 41 14.18 1.96 -0.67
CA LEU A 41 15.43 1.22 -0.75
C LEU A 41 15.50 0.16 0.36
N TYR A 42 16.13 -0.99 0.10
CA TYR A 42 16.25 -2.06 1.11
C TYR A 42 16.92 -1.60 2.41
N SER A 43 17.92 -0.72 2.31
CA SER A 43 18.57 -0.10 3.49
C SER A 43 17.59 0.75 4.32
N GLN A 44 16.67 1.45 3.66
CA GLN A 44 15.62 2.24 4.32
C GLN A 44 14.58 1.32 4.98
N TYR A 45 14.16 0.25 4.28
CA TYR A 45 13.29 -0.79 4.86
C TYR A 45 13.89 -1.35 6.15
N ARG A 46 15.17 -1.74 6.15
CA ARG A 46 15.84 -2.26 7.36
C ARG A 46 15.86 -1.26 8.51
N MET A 47 16.15 0.00 8.22
CA MET A 47 16.15 1.08 9.22
C MET A 47 14.75 1.32 9.79
N LEU A 48 13.72 1.40 8.92
CA LEU A 48 12.34 1.59 9.34
C LEU A 48 11.82 0.39 10.14
N LYS A 49 12.12 -0.85 9.74
CA LYS A 49 11.76 -2.07 10.47
C LYS A 49 12.29 -2.03 11.91
N PHE A 50 13.56 -1.68 12.07
CA PHE A 50 14.17 -1.54 13.38
C PHE A 50 13.53 -0.42 14.22
N TYR A 51 13.32 0.75 13.63
CA TYR A 51 12.79 1.92 14.32
C TYR A 51 11.31 1.75 14.72
N LEU A 52 10.49 1.19 13.83
CA LEU A 52 9.07 0.96 14.07
C LEU A 52 8.80 -0.23 14.98
N GLN A 53 9.75 -1.17 15.08
CA GLN A 53 9.62 -2.43 15.82
C GLN A 53 8.41 -3.27 15.35
N MET A 54 8.18 -3.29 14.03
CA MET A 54 7.11 -4.04 13.39
C MET A 54 7.67 -5.22 12.60
N ASP A 55 6.87 -6.27 12.40
CA ASP A 55 7.18 -7.28 11.40
C ASP A 55 7.08 -6.66 9.99
N GLY A 56 7.76 -7.23 9.00
CA GLY A 56 7.76 -6.60 7.69
C GLY A 56 8.07 -7.56 6.53
N SER A 57 7.64 -7.14 5.35
CA SER A 57 7.92 -7.76 4.06
C SER A 57 8.45 -6.70 3.10
N PHE A 58 9.52 -6.99 2.39
CA PHE A 58 10.09 -6.15 1.34
C PHE A 58 10.00 -6.88 0.00
N ALA A 59 9.45 -6.22 -1.00
CA ALA A 59 9.36 -6.70 -2.37
C ALA A 59 10.30 -5.87 -3.25
N GLU A 60 11.40 -6.50 -3.67
CA GLU A 60 12.43 -5.88 -4.49
C GLU A 60 12.02 -5.93 -5.96
N ASN A 61 11.61 -4.80 -6.52
CA ASN A 61 11.22 -4.71 -7.93
C ASN A 61 12.44 -4.53 -8.85
N VAL A 62 13.46 -3.80 -8.40
CA VAL A 62 14.67 -3.49 -9.18
C VAL A 62 15.90 -3.91 -8.38
N SER A 63 16.49 -5.07 -8.72
CA SER A 63 17.52 -5.74 -7.93
C SER A 63 18.85 -5.01 -7.89
N ASP A 64 19.28 -4.40 -8.98
CA ASP A 64 20.54 -3.64 -9.05
C ASP A 64 20.52 -2.38 -8.17
N LYS A 65 19.33 -1.86 -7.85
CA LYS A 65 19.13 -0.71 -6.97
C LYS A 65 18.66 -1.07 -5.57
N GLN A 66 18.37 -2.35 -5.31
CA GLN A 66 17.70 -2.80 -4.08
C GLN A 66 16.48 -1.93 -3.75
N TYR A 67 15.66 -1.67 -4.77
CA TYR A 67 14.55 -0.72 -4.75
C TYR A 67 13.22 -1.45 -4.95
N GLY A 68 12.21 -1.04 -4.22
CA GLY A 68 10.90 -1.68 -4.31
C GLY A 68 9.87 -1.05 -3.39
N ILE A 69 9.05 -1.91 -2.84
CA ILE A 69 7.94 -1.57 -1.97
C ILE A 69 8.00 -2.42 -0.69
N CYS A 70 7.35 -1.98 0.38
CA CYS A 70 7.32 -2.79 1.59
C CYS A 70 6.01 -2.63 2.37
N ILE A 71 5.75 -3.62 3.22
CA ILE A 71 4.65 -3.60 4.18
C ILE A 71 5.22 -3.89 5.56
N PHE A 72 4.83 -3.08 6.56
CA PHE A 72 5.05 -3.37 7.98
C PHE A 72 3.72 -3.67 8.66
N SER A 73 3.76 -4.56 9.64
CA SER A 73 2.57 -5.00 10.38
C SER A 73 2.88 -5.14 11.88
N LYS A 74 1.95 -4.67 12.73
CA LYS A 74 1.94 -5.01 14.16
C LYS A 74 1.51 -6.45 14.39
N TYR A 75 0.69 -6.99 13.48
CA TYR A 75 0.30 -8.40 13.53
C TYR A 75 1.41 -9.28 12.96
N LYS A 76 1.52 -10.52 13.46
CA LYS A 76 2.44 -11.51 12.90
C LYS A 76 2.06 -11.80 11.44
N ILE A 77 3.00 -11.65 10.53
CA ILE A 77 2.80 -11.97 9.12
C ILE A 77 2.90 -13.49 8.94
N LEU A 78 1.80 -14.10 8.47
CA LEU A 78 1.68 -15.54 8.23
C LEU A 78 2.18 -15.93 6.83
N VAL A 79 1.84 -15.12 5.83
CA VAL A 79 2.23 -15.34 4.43
C VAL A 79 2.86 -14.06 3.88
N ARG A 80 3.87 -14.22 3.02
CA ARG A 80 4.52 -13.14 2.27
C ARG A 80 4.66 -13.58 0.83
N ASN A 81 4.14 -12.79 -0.08
CA ASN A 81 4.35 -12.96 -1.52
C ASN A 81 4.91 -11.68 -2.11
N HIS A 82 5.76 -11.84 -3.10
CA HIS A 82 6.18 -10.80 -4.02
C HIS A 82 5.87 -11.29 -5.43
N VAL A 83 5.10 -10.52 -6.18
CA VAL A 83 4.70 -10.86 -7.54
C VAL A 83 5.12 -9.73 -8.47
N PHE A 84 5.88 -10.07 -9.50
CA PHE A 84 6.21 -9.15 -10.57
C PHE A 84 5.00 -8.94 -11.48
N LEU A 85 4.77 -7.70 -11.87
CA LEU A 85 3.74 -7.31 -12.82
C LEU A 85 4.34 -7.08 -14.20
N THR A 86 3.53 -7.25 -15.25
CA THR A 86 3.93 -6.88 -16.62
C THR A 86 4.44 -5.44 -16.65
N SER A 87 5.66 -5.24 -17.12
CA SER A 87 6.33 -3.94 -17.06
C SER A 87 7.12 -3.68 -18.34
N LYS A 88 7.02 -2.45 -18.90
CA LYS A 88 7.70 -2.03 -20.13
C LYS A 88 9.07 -1.38 -19.87
N LYS A 89 9.18 -0.61 -18.80
CA LYS A 89 10.40 0.16 -18.46
C LYS A 89 10.98 -0.28 -17.13
N GLU A 90 10.51 0.28 -16.05
CA GLU A 90 10.91 -0.09 -14.70
C GLU A 90 10.04 -1.25 -14.22
N GLN A 91 10.65 -2.30 -13.71
CA GLN A 91 9.93 -3.46 -13.19
C GLN A 91 9.02 -3.04 -12.04
N ARG A 92 7.74 -3.32 -12.19
CA ARG A 92 6.70 -3.12 -11.17
C ARG A 92 6.31 -4.47 -10.57
N GLY A 93 5.69 -4.40 -9.41
CA GLY A 93 5.22 -5.55 -8.69
C GLY A 93 4.34 -5.15 -7.52
N PHE A 94 3.82 -6.15 -6.82
CA PHE A 94 3.15 -5.96 -5.55
C PHE A 94 3.73 -6.86 -4.47
N ALA A 95 3.67 -6.35 -3.24
CA ALA A 95 3.87 -7.13 -2.03
C ALA A 95 2.50 -7.55 -1.50
N HIS A 96 2.34 -8.82 -1.11
CA HIS A 96 1.17 -9.32 -0.40
C HIS A 96 1.59 -9.89 0.94
N ILE A 97 0.82 -9.58 1.97
CA ILE A 97 0.89 -10.24 3.27
C ILE A 97 -0.47 -10.77 3.70
N LYS A 98 -0.48 -11.92 4.40
CA LYS A 98 -1.65 -12.41 5.15
C LYS A 98 -1.33 -12.33 6.64
N VAL A 99 -2.22 -11.71 7.40
CA VAL A 99 -2.14 -11.60 8.85
C VAL A 99 -3.43 -12.08 9.49
N LYS A 100 -3.37 -12.54 10.74
CA LYS A 100 -4.54 -12.83 11.56
C LYS A 100 -4.87 -11.60 12.40
N ILE A 101 -6.09 -11.13 12.30
CA ILE A 101 -6.65 -10.04 13.10
C ILE A 101 -7.60 -10.60 14.17
N GLU A 102 -8.21 -9.73 14.96
CA GLU A 102 -9.12 -10.15 16.01
C GLU A 102 -10.32 -10.96 15.49
N GLY A 103 -10.85 -11.86 16.34
CA GLY A 103 -12.03 -12.67 16.02
C GLY A 103 -11.79 -13.78 14.98
N ASP A 104 -10.58 -14.32 14.92
CA ASP A 104 -10.17 -15.41 13.99
C ASP A 104 -10.31 -15.05 12.50
N ARG A 105 -10.44 -13.75 12.19
CA ARG A 105 -10.47 -13.25 10.82
C ARG A 105 -9.06 -13.10 10.26
N TYR A 106 -8.94 -13.27 8.95
CA TYR A 106 -7.70 -13.03 8.22
C TYR A 106 -7.82 -11.76 7.39
N LEU A 107 -6.71 -11.03 7.30
CA LEU A 107 -6.56 -9.85 6.46
C LEU A 107 -5.45 -10.11 5.44
N ASN A 108 -5.79 -9.96 4.17
CA ASN A 108 -4.83 -9.89 3.07
C ASN A 108 -4.60 -8.41 2.73
N VAL A 109 -3.34 -8.00 2.68
CA VAL A 109 -2.96 -6.65 2.27
C VAL A 109 -2.03 -6.74 1.07
N ILE A 110 -2.40 -6.07 0.00
CA ILE A 110 -1.60 -5.91 -1.21
C ILE A 110 -1.15 -4.44 -1.27
N ASN A 111 0.15 -4.24 -1.37
CA ASN A 111 0.77 -2.95 -1.63
C ASN A 111 1.39 -2.96 -3.01
N THR A 112 1.10 -1.96 -3.83
CA THR A 112 1.60 -1.87 -5.21
C THR A 112 2.13 -0.47 -5.54
N HIS A 113 2.92 -0.39 -6.60
CA HIS A 113 3.30 0.84 -7.28
C HIS A 113 3.27 0.55 -8.79
N LEU A 114 2.22 1.03 -9.46
CA LEU A 114 1.95 0.72 -10.86
C LEU A 114 2.83 1.55 -11.83
N GLY A 115 2.84 1.13 -13.07
CA GLY A 115 3.61 1.78 -14.15
C GLY A 115 3.04 3.12 -14.60
N LEU A 116 3.85 3.87 -15.35
CA LEU A 116 3.46 5.19 -15.88
C LEU A 116 2.68 5.11 -17.19
N ASP A 117 2.68 3.95 -17.86
CA ASP A 117 1.95 3.73 -19.11
C ASP A 117 0.53 3.21 -18.82
N LYS A 118 -0.47 3.77 -19.50
CA LYS A 118 -1.87 3.45 -19.24
C LYS A 118 -2.22 1.99 -19.55
N ASP A 119 -1.75 1.46 -20.68
CA ASP A 119 -2.07 0.08 -21.09
C ASP A 119 -1.36 -0.93 -20.19
N GLU A 120 -0.18 -0.55 -19.68
CA GLU A 120 0.56 -1.31 -18.68
C GLU A 120 -0.24 -1.38 -17.37
N ARG A 121 -0.75 -0.24 -16.86
CA ARG A 121 -1.55 -0.21 -15.63
C ARG A 121 -2.83 -1.07 -15.72
N VAL A 122 -3.53 -1.04 -16.87
CA VAL A 122 -4.71 -1.89 -17.07
C VAL A 122 -4.36 -3.37 -16.91
N LYS A 123 -3.24 -3.81 -17.51
CA LYS A 123 -2.76 -5.20 -17.34
C LYS A 123 -2.38 -5.49 -15.91
N GLN A 124 -1.64 -4.60 -15.27
CA GLN A 124 -1.18 -4.74 -13.89
C GLN A 124 -2.35 -4.84 -12.89
N ILE A 125 -3.41 -4.06 -13.08
CA ILE A 125 -4.62 -4.16 -12.25
C ILE A 125 -5.29 -5.53 -12.45
N ASN A 126 -5.41 -6.02 -13.69
CA ASN A 126 -5.98 -7.34 -13.95
C ASN A 126 -5.13 -8.45 -13.33
N GLU A 127 -3.80 -8.38 -13.42
CA GLU A 127 -2.88 -9.34 -12.80
C GLU A 127 -3.02 -9.37 -11.26
N ILE A 128 -3.27 -8.22 -10.63
CA ILE A 128 -3.57 -8.15 -9.18
C ILE A 128 -4.92 -8.83 -8.89
N LEU A 129 -5.96 -8.54 -9.68
CA LEU A 129 -7.29 -9.16 -9.53
C LEU A 129 -7.25 -10.68 -9.75
N ASP A 130 -6.51 -11.15 -10.75
CA ASP A 130 -6.30 -12.58 -11.02
C ASP A 130 -5.57 -13.26 -9.84
N PHE A 131 -4.55 -12.63 -9.28
CA PHE A 131 -3.87 -13.13 -8.08
C PHE A 131 -4.83 -13.29 -6.90
N ILE A 132 -5.69 -12.29 -6.66
CA ILE A 132 -6.68 -12.31 -5.58
C ILE A 132 -7.67 -13.45 -5.81
N SER A 133 -8.27 -13.54 -6.99
CA SER A 133 -9.25 -14.57 -7.33
C SER A 133 -8.68 -15.99 -7.20
N ILE A 134 -7.47 -16.21 -7.70
CA ILE A 134 -6.86 -17.54 -7.72
C ILE A 134 -6.34 -17.97 -6.33
N ASN A 135 -5.76 -17.03 -5.57
CA ASN A 135 -4.97 -17.38 -4.39
C ASN A 135 -5.62 -17.00 -3.05
N LEU A 136 -6.57 -16.05 -3.05
CA LEU A 136 -7.12 -15.50 -1.82
C LEU A 136 -8.61 -15.81 -1.61
N GLU A 137 -9.38 -16.04 -2.67
CA GLU A 137 -10.84 -16.28 -2.59
C GLU A 137 -11.23 -17.77 -2.55
N GLY A 138 -10.26 -18.68 -2.70
CA GLY A 138 -10.52 -20.12 -2.86
C GLY A 138 -10.84 -20.91 -1.59
N ASN A 139 -10.71 -20.35 -0.39
CA ASN A 139 -10.96 -21.05 0.87
C ASN A 139 -12.24 -20.54 1.54
N ILE A 140 -13.33 -21.28 1.39
CA ILE A 140 -14.65 -21.00 2.00
C ILE A 140 -14.61 -20.89 3.53
N GLU A 141 -13.57 -21.42 4.18
CA GLU A 141 -13.40 -21.39 5.65
C GLU A 141 -12.69 -20.10 6.13
N ASP A 142 -12.01 -19.36 5.27
CA ASP A 142 -11.31 -18.13 5.63
C ASP A 142 -12.24 -16.91 5.36
N LEU A 143 -12.86 -16.36 6.39
CA LEU A 143 -13.49 -15.03 6.37
C LEU A 143 -12.42 -13.95 6.16
N ALA A 144 -11.67 -14.07 5.08
CA ALA A 144 -10.60 -13.14 4.76
C ALA A 144 -11.16 -11.87 4.12
N VAL A 145 -10.66 -10.74 4.57
CA VAL A 145 -10.91 -9.43 3.95
C VAL A 145 -9.66 -9.02 3.17
N ASN A 146 -9.87 -8.35 2.05
CA ASN A 146 -8.78 -7.94 1.17
C ASN A 146 -8.68 -6.41 1.11
N ILE A 147 -7.46 -5.89 1.21
CA ILE A 147 -7.12 -4.49 1.01
C ILE A 147 -6.05 -4.41 -0.09
N VAL A 148 -6.29 -3.55 -1.07
CA VAL A 148 -5.29 -3.20 -2.09
C VAL A 148 -5.02 -1.72 -1.99
N CYS A 149 -3.77 -1.33 -1.73
CA CYS A 149 -3.39 0.07 -1.64
C CYS A 149 -2.04 0.33 -2.33
N GLY A 150 -1.73 1.60 -2.53
CA GLY A 150 -0.47 2.02 -3.13
C GLY A 150 -0.62 3.19 -4.10
N ASP A 151 0.46 3.42 -4.84
CA ASP A 151 0.52 4.41 -5.91
C ASP A 151 0.13 3.77 -7.24
N PHE A 152 -1.02 4.17 -7.75
CA PHE A 152 -1.56 3.65 -9.01
C PHE A 152 -1.14 4.49 -10.24
N ASN A 153 -0.45 5.62 -10.03
CA ASN A 153 0.02 6.51 -11.09
C ASN A 153 -1.07 6.94 -12.09
N GLU A 154 -2.33 6.91 -11.69
CA GLU A 154 -3.49 7.27 -12.54
C GLU A 154 -4.62 7.83 -11.68
N LYS A 155 -5.43 8.70 -12.29
CA LYS A 155 -6.67 9.22 -11.72
C LYS A 155 -7.86 8.33 -12.11
N ASN A 156 -8.91 8.35 -11.27
CA ASN A 156 -10.17 7.68 -11.56
C ASN A 156 -10.02 6.18 -11.84
N ILE A 157 -9.19 5.51 -11.03
CA ILE A 157 -9.03 4.05 -11.07
C ILE A 157 -10.29 3.40 -10.52
N TYR A 158 -10.69 2.32 -11.18
CA TYR A 158 -11.73 1.40 -10.74
C TYR A 158 -11.17 -0.02 -10.66
N MET A 159 -11.50 -0.73 -9.59
CA MET A 159 -11.17 -2.15 -9.42
C MET A 159 -12.46 -2.96 -9.24
N ASN A 160 -12.67 -3.95 -10.10
CA ASN A 160 -13.85 -4.84 -10.01
C ASN A 160 -13.88 -5.54 -8.65
N ASN A 161 -15.08 -5.62 -8.03
CA ASN A 161 -15.33 -6.27 -6.72
C ASN A 161 -14.61 -5.60 -5.53
N PHE A 162 -14.13 -4.37 -5.71
CA PHE A 162 -13.54 -3.58 -4.65
C PHE A 162 -14.16 -2.19 -4.56
N ASN A 163 -14.35 -1.71 -3.35
CA ASN A 163 -14.80 -0.36 -3.07
C ASN A 163 -13.60 0.57 -2.88
N ASP A 164 -13.63 1.73 -3.52
CA ASP A 164 -12.68 2.81 -3.26
C ASP A 164 -13.10 3.56 -2.00
N VAL A 165 -12.32 3.43 -0.93
CA VAL A 165 -12.63 4.03 0.38
C VAL A 165 -12.83 5.55 0.29
N ALA A 166 -12.08 6.24 -0.55
CA ALA A 166 -12.22 7.68 -0.71
C ALA A 166 -13.58 8.06 -1.32
N VAL A 167 -14.05 7.27 -2.30
CA VAL A 167 -15.37 7.47 -2.93
C VAL A 167 -16.48 7.18 -1.93
N ASP A 168 -16.43 6.04 -1.24
CA ASP A 168 -17.43 5.65 -0.24
C ASP A 168 -17.62 6.70 0.86
N LEU A 169 -16.54 7.38 1.23
CA LEU A 169 -16.56 8.40 2.28
C LEU A 169 -16.65 9.84 1.75
N ASN A 170 -16.90 10.03 0.44
CA ASN A 170 -16.96 11.36 -0.20
C ASN A 170 -15.68 12.20 0.01
N LYS A 171 -14.52 11.57 -0.13
CA LYS A 171 -13.16 12.15 0.02
C LYS A 171 -12.30 12.00 -1.24
N ASP A 172 -12.89 11.60 -2.35
CA ASP A 172 -12.21 11.33 -3.63
C ASP A 172 -11.61 12.60 -4.30
N ASN A 173 -11.99 13.77 -3.80
CA ASN A 173 -11.43 15.08 -4.19
C ASN A 173 -10.12 15.45 -3.47
N LEU A 174 -9.68 14.70 -2.46
CA LEU A 174 -8.44 14.97 -1.73
C LEU A 174 -7.22 14.56 -2.57
N PRO A 175 -6.32 15.48 -2.92
CA PRO A 175 -5.14 15.15 -3.72
C PRO A 175 -4.11 14.40 -2.87
N THR A 176 -3.43 13.41 -3.46
CA THR A 176 -2.32 12.68 -2.85
C THR A 176 -0.97 13.02 -3.47
N PHE A 177 -0.98 13.55 -4.71
CA PHE A 177 0.19 14.01 -5.43
C PHE A 177 -0.14 15.29 -6.20
N THR A 178 0.54 16.41 -5.86
CA THR A 178 0.28 17.73 -6.43
C THR A 178 -1.21 18.12 -6.34
N LYS A 179 -1.96 18.06 -7.45
CA LYS A 179 -3.40 18.36 -7.52
C LYS A 179 -4.24 17.11 -7.84
N ASN A 180 -3.63 15.93 -7.85
CA ASN A 180 -4.26 14.71 -8.31
C ASN A 180 -4.31 13.67 -7.17
N ARG A 181 -5.36 12.86 -7.16
CA ARG A 181 -5.41 11.64 -6.37
C ARG A 181 -4.94 10.48 -7.25
N ILE A 182 -3.79 9.91 -6.92
CA ILE A 182 -3.19 8.77 -7.62
C ILE A 182 -2.79 7.64 -6.67
N ASP A 183 -2.89 7.87 -5.36
CA ASP A 183 -2.74 6.86 -4.32
C ASP A 183 -4.13 6.43 -3.83
N TYR A 184 -4.32 5.13 -3.68
CA TYR A 184 -5.63 4.54 -3.41
C TYR A 184 -5.59 3.55 -2.25
N CYS A 185 -6.76 3.34 -1.66
CA CYS A 185 -7.07 2.24 -0.77
C CYS A 185 -8.40 1.62 -1.22
N PHE A 186 -8.32 0.44 -1.82
CA PHE A 186 -9.45 -0.38 -2.22
C PHE A 186 -9.69 -1.48 -1.19
N ILE A 187 -10.94 -1.77 -0.91
CA ILE A 187 -11.35 -2.78 0.08
C ILE A 187 -12.39 -3.72 -0.50
N SER A 188 -12.36 -4.98 -0.10
CA SER A 188 -13.42 -5.95 -0.43
C SER A 188 -14.75 -5.55 0.23
N GLU A 189 -15.87 -5.95 -0.35
CA GLU A 189 -17.23 -5.56 0.06
C GLU A 189 -17.57 -5.91 1.52
N ASN A 190 -16.93 -6.92 2.09
CA ASN A 190 -17.11 -7.36 3.47
C ASN A 190 -16.30 -6.56 4.52
N LEU A 191 -15.66 -5.45 4.11
CA LEU A 191 -14.93 -4.55 4.98
C LEU A 191 -15.53 -3.14 4.91
N THR A 192 -15.63 -2.45 6.03
CA THR A 192 -16.16 -1.08 6.10
C THR A 192 -15.14 -0.13 6.68
N ALA A 193 -14.84 0.93 5.96
CA ALA A 193 -13.98 2.00 6.44
C ALA A 193 -14.77 3.02 7.29
N LYS A 194 -14.16 3.45 8.39
CA LYS A 194 -14.70 4.48 9.30
C LYS A 194 -14.24 5.87 8.92
N SER A 195 -12.99 6.00 8.49
CA SER A 195 -12.42 7.28 8.09
C SER A 195 -11.39 7.13 6.98
N TYR A 196 -11.25 8.18 6.18
CA TYR A 196 -10.22 8.35 5.16
C TYR A 196 -9.62 9.74 5.30
N THR A 197 -8.31 9.83 5.37
CA THR A 197 -7.58 11.09 5.50
C THR A 197 -6.38 11.09 4.56
N VAL A 198 -6.17 12.19 3.87
CA VAL A 198 -4.90 12.52 3.22
C VAL A 198 -4.22 13.56 4.11
N ASP A 199 -3.07 13.20 4.66
CA ASP A 199 -2.37 14.06 5.64
C ASP A 199 -1.32 14.90 4.90
N GLU A 200 -1.52 16.22 4.83
CA GLU A 200 -0.66 17.14 4.09
C GLU A 200 0.69 17.37 4.79
N VAL A 201 1.57 16.36 4.72
CA VAL A 201 2.93 16.41 5.25
C VAL A 201 3.96 16.47 4.11
N TYR A 202 4.85 17.45 4.15
CA TYR A 202 5.78 17.78 3.06
C TYR A 202 7.13 17.06 3.19
N MET A 203 7.10 15.76 3.50
CA MET A 203 8.29 14.93 3.62
C MET A 203 8.58 14.09 2.36
N SER A 204 7.62 14.01 1.45
CA SER A 204 7.69 13.39 0.12
C SER A 204 7.07 14.35 -0.89
N ASP A 205 7.06 14.01 -2.16
CA ASP A 205 6.25 14.64 -3.20
C ASP A 205 4.81 14.09 -3.23
N HIS A 206 4.54 12.98 -2.51
CA HIS A 206 3.21 12.46 -2.21
C HIS A 206 2.77 12.80 -0.79
N PHE A 207 1.45 12.74 -0.56
CA PHE A 207 0.84 12.78 0.77
C PHE A 207 0.34 11.39 1.17
N PRO A 208 0.56 10.96 2.43
CA PRO A 208 0.09 9.66 2.89
C PRO A 208 -1.44 9.59 2.95
N VAL A 209 -1.96 8.44 2.54
CA VAL A 209 -3.36 8.04 2.69
C VAL A 209 -3.50 7.22 3.96
N ILE A 210 -4.39 7.63 4.87
CA ILE A 210 -4.65 6.94 6.13
C ILE A 210 -6.12 6.52 6.16
N VAL A 211 -6.36 5.24 6.45
CA VAL A 211 -7.70 4.66 6.56
C VAL A 211 -7.86 3.98 7.91
N GLU A 212 -8.97 4.27 8.59
CA GLU A 212 -9.39 3.56 9.80
C GLU A 212 -10.61 2.70 9.48
N PHE A 213 -10.61 1.48 10.01
CA PHE A 213 -11.69 0.52 9.85
C PHE A 213 -12.43 0.33 11.17
N SER A 214 -13.73 0.01 11.07
CA SER A 214 -14.51 -0.43 12.22
C SER A 214 -13.99 -1.76 12.73
N ASP A 215 -14.12 -1.98 14.03
CA ASP A 215 -13.81 -3.25 14.68
C ASP A 215 -14.81 -4.34 14.28
#